data_92e855871ae9967ff592464ee9ffe060
#
_entry.id   92e855871ae9967ff592464ee9ffe060
#
_cell.length_a   1.000
_cell.length_b   1.000
_cell.length_c   1.000
_cell.angle_alpha   90.00
_cell.angle_beta   90.00
_cell.angle_gamma   90.00
#
_symmetry.space_group_name_H-M   'P 1'
#
loop_
_entity.id
_entity.type
_entity.pdbx_description
1 polymer ?
#
loop_
_entity_poly.entity_id
_entity_poly.type
_entity_poly.pdbx_seq_one_letter_code
_entity_poly.pdbx_strand_id
1 'polypeptide(L)'
;MTKNSSTVFTHARIATLEEKAANLGLIEEAALVVKDARIVYAGPENKLPDEYASFEKIDCGNRLITPGLIDCHTHLVHAGNRAHEFELRLQGATYEEVARAGGGIVSSVRNLRAASEDDLVRETLPRLDALIAEGVTTVEVKSGYGLDRDSEIKSLKAARRLGEERDVAIRTTFLGAHALPPEMNGDKAAYIDRVINDMLPAIAEQGLADAVDGFCEGIAFLPDEIARVFDAAKAHDIPVKLHADQLSNLHGAALAASYGALSADHLEYTDADGAAAMASAGTVAVLLPGAYYFIRETQNHRSKPSAPQARRWRLPPTTIQAPRR
;
A
#
# COMPACT_ATOMS: atom_id res chain seq x y z
N MET A 1 4.51 -19.44 14.86
CA MET A 1 5.53 -19.73 15.92
C MET A 1 4.86 -19.68 17.28
N THR A 2 5.02 -20.69 18.12
CA THR A 2 4.48 -20.71 19.49
C THR A 2 5.09 -19.57 20.32
N LYS A 3 4.32 -18.96 21.23
CA LYS A 3 4.67 -17.77 22.04
C LYS A 3 5.97 -17.83 22.86
N ASN A 4 6.68 -18.96 22.90
CA ASN A 4 7.92 -19.19 23.66
C ASN A 4 9.04 -19.76 22.78
N SER A 5 9.10 -19.44 21.49
CA SER A 5 10.20 -19.91 20.64
C SER A 5 11.39 -18.97 20.75
N SER A 6 12.51 -19.51 21.18
CA SER A 6 13.80 -18.82 21.24
C SER A 6 14.73 -19.45 20.20
N THR A 7 15.10 -18.71 19.17
CA THR A 7 15.85 -19.23 18.02
C THR A 7 17.03 -18.32 17.71
N VAL A 8 18.16 -18.92 17.43
CA VAL A 8 19.36 -18.26 16.91
C VAL A 8 19.56 -18.67 15.47
N PHE A 9 19.58 -17.71 14.57
CA PHE A 9 20.02 -17.87 13.18
C PHE A 9 21.51 -17.58 13.11
N THR A 10 22.30 -18.55 12.66
CA THR A 10 23.77 -18.49 12.57
C THR A 10 24.23 -18.54 11.14
N HIS A 11 25.53 -18.27 10.90
CA HIS A 11 26.13 -18.25 9.56
C HIS A 11 25.30 -17.45 8.55
N ALA A 12 24.83 -16.28 8.97
CA ALA A 12 24.01 -15.39 8.16
C ALA A 12 24.80 -14.16 7.69
N ARG A 13 24.26 -13.49 6.70
CA ARG A 13 24.53 -12.07 6.42
C ARG A 13 23.28 -11.29 6.76
N ILE A 14 23.39 -10.15 7.41
CA ILE A 14 22.24 -9.34 7.81
C ILE A 14 22.33 -7.96 7.20
N ALA A 15 21.34 -7.54 6.44
CA ALA A 15 21.16 -6.16 6.05
C ALA A 15 20.19 -5.49 7.04
N THR A 16 20.68 -4.63 7.90
CA THR A 16 19.86 -3.99 8.96
C THR A 16 18.97 -2.88 8.42
N LEU A 17 19.32 -2.33 7.25
CA LEU A 17 18.68 -1.17 6.62
C LEU A 17 18.62 0.07 7.54
N GLU A 18 19.53 0.19 8.50
CA GLU A 18 19.61 1.37 9.35
C GLU A 18 19.89 2.64 8.54
N GLU A 19 19.16 3.69 8.83
CA GLU A 19 19.07 4.93 8.03
C GLU A 19 20.44 5.58 7.74
N LYS A 20 21.42 5.42 8.62
CA LYS A 20 22.74 6.07 8.51
C LYS A 20 23.88 5.08 8.22
N ALA A 21 23.56 3.81 8.09
CA ALA A 21 24.58 2.79 7.85
C ALA A 21 25.02 2.79 6.39
N ALA A 22 26.32 2.70 6.14
CA ALA A 22 26.84 2.43 4.82
C ALA A 22 26.44 1.01 4.36
N ASN A 23 26.35 0.79 3.05
CA ASN A 23 26.04 -0.52 2.46
C ASN A 23 24.82 -1.21 3.06
N LEU A 24 23.73 -0.47 3.28
CA LEU A 24 22.48 -0.99 3.83
C LEU A 24 22.61 -1.57 5.25
N GLY A 25 23.67 -1.22 5.99
CA GLY A 25 23.95 -1.81 7.29
C GLY A 25 24.29 -3.30 7.22
N LEU A 26 24.98 -3.74 6.15
CA LEU A 26 25.34 -5.14 5.95
C LEU A 26 26.35 -5.60 7.02
N ILE A 27 26.01 -6.68 7.70
CA ILE A 27 26.86 -7.39 8.65
C ILE A 27 27.18 -8.76 8.05
N GLU A 28 28.43 -9.00 7.76
CA GLU A 28 28.92 -10.32 7.34
C GLU A 28 29.18 -11.21 8.56
N GLU A 29 29.14 -12.54 8.39
CA GLU A 29 29.31 -13.51 9.46
C GLU A 29 28.47 -13.17 10.69
N ALA A 30 27.17 -13.04 10.48
CA ALA A 30 26.22 -12.50 11.43
C ALA A 30 25.37 -13.59 12.10
N ALA A 31 24.88 -13.26 13.30
CA ALA A 31 23.80 -14.00 13.95
C ALA A 31 22.59 -13.08 14.24
N LEU A 32 21.39 -13.66 14.17
CA LEU A 32 20.14 -13.03 14.57
C LEU A 32 19.50 -13.89 15.68
N VAL A 33 19.09 -13.25 16.77
CA VAL A 33 18.34 -13.96 17.85
C VAL A 33 16.92 -13.42 17.92
N VAL A 34 15.97 -14.35 17.84
CA VAL A 34 14.55 -14.08 18.08
C VAL A 34 14.15 -14.76 19.39
N LYS A 35 13.58 -13.97 20.30
CA LYS A 35 13.01 -14.43 21.57
C LYS A 35 11.65 -13.80 21.75
N ASP A 36 10.64 -14.60 22.07
CA ASP A 36 9.25 -14.13 22.28
C ASP A 36 8.74 -13.24 21.14
N ALA A 37 8.98 -13.67 19.89
CA ALA A 37 8.64 -12.97 18.65
C ALA A 37 9.31 -11.58 18.51
N ARG A 38 10.42 -11.33 19.19
CA ARG A 38 11.21 -10.09 19.08
C ARG A 38 12.65 -10.40 18.72
N ILE A 39 13.24 -9.58 17.89
CA ILE A 39 14.70 -9.59 17.66
C ILE A 39 15.35 -9.00 18.91
N VAL A 40 16.17 -9.80 19.57
CA VAL A 40 16.95 -9.40 20.76
C VAL A 40 18.43 -9.24 20.49
N TYR A 41 18.92 -9.77 19.36
CA TYR A 41 20.26 -9.58 18.88
C TYR A 41 20.29 -9.59 17.33
N ALA A 42 21.03 -8.70 16.75
CA ALA A 42 21.40 -8.70 15.32
C ALA A 42 22.82 -8.13 15.22
N GLY A 43 23.80 -8.94 14.90
CA GLY A 43 25.21 -8.51 14.93
C GLY A 43 26.18 -9.59 14.52
N PRO A 44 27.52 -9.31 14.62
CA PRO A 44 28.57 -10.29 14.31
C PRO A 44 28.41 -11.56 15.15
N GLU A 45 28.48 -12.73 14.51
CA GLU A 45 28.30 -14.03 15.19
C GLU A 45 29.36 -14.27 16.30
N ASN A 46 30.56 -13.82 16.11
CA ASN A 46 31.66 -13.92 17.09
C ASN A 46 31.44 -13.05 18.36
N LYS A 47 30.43 -12.19 18.36
CA LYS A 47 29.99 -11.38 19.52
C LYS A 47 28.64 -11.81 20.09
N LEU A 48 28.12 -12.96 19.65
CA LEU A 48 26.86 -13.50 20.16
C LEU A 48 27.01 -13.79 21.68
N PRO A 49 26.11 -13.23 22.53
CA PRO A 49 26.14 -13.47 23.96
C PRO A 49 25.92 -14.93 24.34
N ASP A 50 26.66 -15.43 25.32
CA ASP A 50 26.57 -16.82 25.81
C ASP A 50 25.19 -17.18 26.35
N GLU A 51 24.42 -16.22 26.80
CA GLU A 51 23.05 -16.44 27.27
C GLU A 51 22.12 -17.08 26.23
N TYR A 52 22.44 -16.96 24.94
CA TYR A 52 21.69 -17.56 23.84
C TYR A 52 22.21 -18.92 23.39
N ALA A 53 23.25 -19.45 24.04
CA ALA A 53 23.89 -20.71 23.65
C ALA A 53 22.93 -21.93 23.69
N SER A 54 21.92 -21.89 24.56
CA SER A 54 20.93 -22.96 24.72
C SER A 54 19.74 -22.87 23.78
N PHE A 55 19.63 -21.79 22.97
CA PHE A 55 18.52 -21.60 22.04
C PHE A 55 18.65 -22.54 20.84
N GLU A 56 17.52 -22.87 20.22
CA GLU A 56 17.51 -23.60 18.95
C GLU A 56 18.32 -22.86 17.91
N LYS A 57 19.24 -23.57 17.21
CA LYS A 57 20.09 -22.97 16.19
C LYS A 57 19.63 -23.37 14.80
N ILE A 58 19.51 -22.37 13.93
CA ILE A 58 19.24 -22.53 12.50
C ILE A 58 20.44 -22.01 11.74
N ASP A 59 21.12 -22.89 11.00
CA ASP A 59 22.23 -22.53 10.13
C ASP A 59 21.67 -21.92 8.83
N CYS A 60 21.97 -20.67 8.58
CA CYS A 60 21.53 -19.96 7.38
C CYS A 60 22.38 -20.24 6.13
N GLY A 61 23.52 -20.93 6.27
CA GLY A 61 24.38 -21.26 5.14
C GLY A 61 24.81 -20.04 4.33
N ASN A 62 25.17 -18.96 5.02
CA ASN A 62 25.58 -17.67 4.46
C ASN A 62 24.48 -16.94 3.65
N ARG A 63 23.20 -17.24 3.88
CA ARG A 63 22.09 -16.52 3.25
C ARG A 63 21.92 -15.14 3.88
N LEU A 64 21.35 -14.23 3.07
CA LEU A 64 21.03 -12.87 3.51
C LEU A 64 19.71 -12.86 4.28
N ILE A 65 19.72 -12.26 5.46
CA ILE A 65 18.53 -11.91 6.24
C ILE A 65 18.29 -10.41 6.06
N THR A 66 17.05 -10.05 5.74
CA THR A 66 16.59 -8.67 5.64
C THR A 66 15.36 -8.48 6.53
N PRO A 67 14.98 -7.25 6.90
CA PRO A 67 13.62 -6.97 7.33
C PRO A 67 12.61 -7.52 6.30
N GLY A 68 11.45 -7.95 6.78
CA GLY A 68 10.39 -8.43 5.89
C GLY A 68 9.97 -7.35 4.89
N LEU A 69 9.63 -7.75 3.67
CA LEU A 69 9.20 -6.81 2.65
C LEU A 69 7.84 -6.20 3.01
N ILE A 70 7.63 -4.95 2.60
CA ILE A 70 6.39 -4.20 2.80
C ILE A 70 5.84 -3.86 1.42
N ASP A 71 4.66 -4.37 1.09
CA ASP A 71 3.91 -3.88 -0.07
C ASP A 71 2.99 -2.74 0.39
N CYS A 72 3.37 -1.52 0.03
CA CYS A 72 2.73 -0.30 0.51
C CYS A 72 1.66 0.26 -0.43
N HIS A 73 1.28 -0.49 -1.48
CA HIS A 73 0.23 -0.09 -2.41
C HIS A 73 -0.38 -1.29 -3.11
N THR A 74 -1.52 -1.77 -2.63
CA THR A 74 -2.28 -2.81 -3.32
C THR A 74 -3.77 -2.52 -3.35
N HIS A 75 -4.44 -3.02 -4.40
CA HIS A 75 -5.89 -3.15 -4.51
C HIS A 75 -6.26 -4.64 -4.45
N LEU A 76 -5.78 -5.33 -3.41
CA LEU A 76 -5.79 -6.79 -3.35
C LEU A 76 -7.20 -7.37 -3.25
N VAL A 77 -8.10 -6.67 -2.51
CA VAL A 77 -9.50 -7.10 -2.34
C VAL A 77 -10.33 -6.63 -3.53
N HIS A 78 -10.64 -7.56 -4.40
CA HIS A 78 -11.58 -7.39 -5.50
C HIS A 78 -12.22 -8.73 -5.87
N ALA A 79 -13.41 -8.70 -6.46
CA ALA A 79 -14.07 -9.88 -7.01
C ALA A 79 -13.92 -9.95 -8.53
N GLY A 80 -13.85 -11.18 -9.03
CA GLY A 80 -13.66 -11.44 -10.45
C GLY A 80 -12.26 -11.05 -10.95
N ASN A 81 -12.12 -10.99 -12.29
CA ASN A 81 -10.87 -10.60 -12.93
C ASN A 81 -11.14 -9.81 -14.22
N ARG A 82 -10.10 -9.21 -14.76
CA ARG A 82 -10.12 -8.45 -16.02
C ARG A 82 -9.35 -9.13 -17.16
N ALA A 83 -9.23 -10.46 -17.14
CA ALA A 83 -8.47 -11.20 -18.16
C ALA A 83 -9.04 -10.96 -19.56
N HIS A 84 -10.36 -10.94 -19.70
CA HIS A 84 -11.01 -10.65 -20.98
C HIS A 84 -10.74 -9.23 -21.49
N GLU A 85 -10.72 -8.24 -20.59
CA GLU A 85 -10.35 -6.86 -20.96
C GLU A 85 -8.89 -6.77 -21.41
N PHE A 86 -8.01 -7.50 -20.76
CA PHE A 86 -6.61 -7.58 -21.15
C PHE A 86 -6.46 -8.22 -22.54
N GLU A 87 -7.20 -9.28 -22.83
CA GLU A 87 -7.25 -9.91 -24.15
C GLU A 87 -7.72 -8.93 -25.23
N LEU A 88 -8.82 -8.21 -25.00
CA LEU A 88 -9.32 -7.19 -25.92
C LEU A 88 -8.27 -6.12 -26.22
N ARG A 89 -7.53 -5.67 -25.20
CA ARG A 89 -6.43 -4.70 -25.37
C ARG A 89 -5.28 -5.28 -26.20
N LEU A 90 -4.94 -6.55 -26.01
CA LEU A 90 -3.92 -7.22 -26.84
C LEU A 90 -4.35 -7.32 -28.30
N GLN A 91 -5.65 -7.44 -28.57
CA GLN A 91 -6.24 -7.43 -29.91
C GLN A 91 -6.38 -6.01 -30.50
N GLY A 92 -5.98 -4.96 -29.76
CA GLY A 92 -5.96 -3.58 -30.22
C GLY A 92 -7.17 -2.74 -29.81
N ALA A 93 -8.06 -3.27 -28.96
CA ALA A 93 -9.19 -2.49 -28.47
C ALA A 93 -8.71 -1.27 -27.65
N THR A 94 -9.32 -0.14 -27.92
CA THR A 94 -9.09 1.11 -27.19
C THR A 94 -9.68 1.05 -25.78
N TYR A 95 -9.21 1.91 -24.89
CA TYR A 95 -9.79 2.05 -23.56
C TYR A 95 -11.30 2.33 -23.61
N GLU A 96 -11.72 3.17 -24.57
CA GLU A 96 -13.12 3.55 -24.75
C GLU A 96 -13.99 2.37 -25.21
N GLU A 97 -13.49 1.54 -26.11
CA GLU A 97 -14.20 0.32 -26.55
C GLU A 97 -14.36 -0.68 -25.41
N VAL A 98 -13.32 -0.89 -24.61
CA VAL A 98 -13.38 -1.74 -23.41
C VAL A 98 -14.37 -1.19 -22.40
N ALA A 99 -14.37 0.13 -22.15
CA ALA A 99 -15.29 0.77 -21.23
C ALA A 99 -16.75 0.65 -21.72
N ARG A 100 -17.01 0.87 -23.03
CA ARG A 100 -18.36 0.71 -23.63
C ARG A 100 -18.88 -0.72 -23.54
N ALA A 101 -17.97 -1.72 -23.60
CA ALA A 101 -18.32 -3.12 -23.40
C ALA A 101 -18.61 -3.48 -21.92
N GLY A 102 -18.65 -2.49 -21.02
CA GLY A 102 -18.91 -2.67 -19.59
C GLY A 102 -17.72 -3.14 -18.78
N GLY A 103 -16.51 -2.95 -19.30
CA GLY A 103 -15.22 -3.22 -18.67
C GLY A 103 -14.75 -2.04 -17.79
N GLY A 104 -13.48 -2.11 -17.39
CA GLY A 104 -12.84 -1.10 -16.54
C GLY A 104 -13.28 -1.18 -15.08
N ILE A 105 -13.20 -0.05 -14.38
CA ILE A 105 -13.53 0.03 -12.95
C ILE A 105 -14.99 -0.33 -12.68
N VAL A 106 -15.91 -0.03 -13.60
CA VAL A 106 -17.32 -0.35 -13.47
C VAL A 106 -17.58 -1.86 -13.34
N SER A 107 -16.83 -2.67 -14.09
CA SER A 107 -16.89 -4.13 -13.97
C SER A 107 -16.44 -4.59 -12.58
N SER A 108 -15.34 -4.05 -12.06
CA SER A 108 -14.86 -4.36 -10.71
C SER A 108 -15.87 -3.96 -9.63
N VAL A 109 -16.47 -2.77 -9.76
CA VAL A 109 -17.50 -2.28 -8.81
C VAL A 109 -18.69 -3.22 -8.78
N ARG A 110 -19.22 -3.57 -9.93
CA ARG A 110 -20.35 -4.51 -10.02
C ARG A 110 -20.04 -5.85 -9.37
N ASN A 111 -18.87 -6.42 -9.65
CA ASN A 111 -18.46 -7.72 -9.13
C ASN A 111 -18.26 -7.66 -7.60
N LEU A 112 -17.58 -6.64 -7.08
CA LEU A 112 -17.35 -6.47 -5.64
C LEU A 112 -18.69 -6.28 -4.89
N ARG A 113 -19.59 -5.47 -5.42
CA ARG A 113 -20.92 -5.25 -4.81
C ARG A 113 -21.73 -6.54 -4.71
N ALA A 114 -21.65 -7.40 -5.74
CA ALA A 114 -22.37 -8.68 -5.80
C ALA A 114 -21.74 -9.78 -4.90
N ALA A 115 -20.46 -9.71 -4.62
CA ALA A 115 -19.77 -10.70 -3.80
C ALA A 115 -20.08 -10.54 -2.32
N SER A 116 -20.16 -11.64 -1.58
CA SER A 116 -20.18 -11.61 -0.11
C SER A 116 -18.79 -11.30 0.45
N GLU A 117 -18.70 -10.94 1.74
CA GLU A 117 -17.41 -10.76 2.42
C GLU A 117 -16.58 -12.03 2.40
N ASP A 118 -17.20 -13.20 2.60
CA ASP A 118 -16.52 -14.51 2.55
C ASP A 118 -15.98 -14.80 1.14
N ASP A 119 -16.71 -14.43 0.08
CA ASP A 119 -16.23 -14.55 -1.29
C ASP A 119 -15.01 -13.66 -1.52
N LEU A 120 -15.04 -12.41 -1.06
CA LEU A 120 -13.90 -11.49 -1.16
C LEU A 120 -12.65 -12.04 -0.47
N VAL A 121 -12.79 -12.56 0.75
CA VAL A 121 -11.68 -13.19 1.48
C VAL A 121 -11.16 -14.40 0.69
N ARG A 122 -12.04 -15.33 0.32
CA ARG A 122 -11.67 -16.55 -0.40
C ARG A 122 -10.93 -16.27 -1.71
N GLU A 123 -11.41 -15.30 -2.50
CA GLU A 123 -10.78 -14.93 -3.76
C GLU A 123 -9.47 -14.16 -3.57
N THR A 124 -9.29 -13.47 -2.45
CA THR A 124 -8.09 -12.68 -2.18
C THR A 124 -6.95 -13.50 -1.61
N LEU A 125 -7.25 -14.55 -0.83
CA LEU A 125 -6.21 -15.37 -0.19
C LEU A 125 -5.13 -15.90 -1.15
N PRO A 126 -5.44 -16.43 -2.35
CA PRO A 126 -4.39 -16.85 -3.29
C PRO A 126 -3.48 -15.72 -3.76
N ARG A 127 -3.99 -14.50 -3.88
CA ARG A 127 -3.19 -13.30 -4.24
C ARG A 127 -2.28 -12.90 -3.09
N LEU A 128 -2.78 -12.95 -1.85
CA LEU A 128 -2.01 -12.70 -0.65
C LEU A 128 -0.92 -13.76 -0.45
N ASP A 129 -1.25 -15.03 -0.66
CA ASP A 129 -0.29 -16.14 -0.55
C ASP A 129 0.88 -15.97 -1.54
N ALA A 130 0.63 -15.45 -2.73
CA ALA A 130 1.69 -15.12 -3.69
C ALA A 130 2.63 -14.03 -3.16
N LEU A 131 2.12 -12.96 -2.57
CA LEU A 131 2.94 -11.90 -1.95
C LEU A 131 3.75 -12.43 -0.77
N ILE A 132 3.14 -13.25 0.09
CA ILE A 132 3.83 -13.87 1.23
C ILE A 132 4.97 -14.78 0.74
N ALA A 133 4.75 -15.53 -0.34
CA ALA A 133 5.77 -16.40 -0.94
C ALA A 133 7.00 -15.61 -1.46
N GLU A 134 6.82 -14.33 -1.82
CA GLU A 134 7.88 -13.41 -2.21
C GLU A 134 8.57 -12.71 -1.01
N GLY A 135 8.14 -13.02 0.23
CA GLY A 135 8.74 -12.47 1.45
C GLY A 135 8.06 -11.21 2.00
N VAL A 136 6.86 -10.88 1.51
CA VAL A 136 6.08 -9.76 2.04
C VAL A 136 5.50 -10.15 3.40
N THR A 137 5.72 -9.29 4.40
CA THR A 137 5.27 -9.46 5.79
C THR A 137 4.27 -8.39 6.23
N THR A 138 4.14 -7.33 5.44
CA THR A 138 3.18 -6.25 5.66
C THR A 138 2.59 -5.83 4.33
N VAL A 139 1.27 -5.75 4.25
CA VAL A 139 0.55 -5.36 3.02
C VAL A 139 -0.41 -4.24 3.32
N GLU A 140 -0.34 -3.16 2.54
CA GLU A 140 -1.43 -2.19 2.47
C GLU A 140 -2.50 -2.70 1.51
N VAL A 141 -3.74 -2.72 1.96
CA VAL A 141 -4.91 -3.10 1.15
C VAL A 141 -5.88 -1.93 1.08
N LYS A 142 -6.00 -1.36 -0.11
CA LYS A 142 -6.93 -0.27 -0.39
C LYS A 142 -8.32 -0.83 -0.76
N SER A 143 -9.37 -0.17 -0.29
CA SER A 143 -10.73 -0.33 -0.84
C SER A 143 -10.88 0.46 -2.15
N GLY A 144 -12.08 0.91 -2.51
CA GLY A 144 -12.28 1.78 -3.69
C GLY A 144 -12.89 1.09 -4.90
N TYR A 145 -13.34 -0.15 -4.74
CA TYR A 145 -14.18 -0.83 -5.73
C TYR A 145 -15.63 -1.04 -5.27
N GLY A 146 -15.97 -0.59 -4.06
CA GLY A 146 -17.35 -0.58 -3.58
C GLY A 146 -18.11 0.65 -4.08
N LEU A 147 -17.53 1.81 -3.87
CA LEU A 147 -18.03 3.14 -4.20
C LEU A 147 -19.42 3.44 -3.60
N ASP A 148 -19.79 2.70 -2.57
CA ASP A 148 -20.90 2.96 -1.66
C ASP A 148 -20.51 2.53 -0.24
N ARG A 149 -21.24 3.02 0.77
CA ARG A 149 -20.89 2.81 2.17
C ARG A 149 -20.74 1.33 2.54
N ASP A 150 -21.76 0.54 2.23
CA ASP A 150 -21.81 -0.84 2.70
C ASP A 150 -20.78 -1.72 1.99
N SER A 151 -20.53 -1.46 0.70
CA SER A 151 -19.54 -2.19 -0.11
C SER A 151 -18.11 -1.80 0.25
N GLU A 152 -17.83 -0.53 0.58
CA GLU A 152 -16.52 -0.10 1.07
C GLU A 152 -16.22 -0.70 2.45
N ILE A 153 -17.20 -0.67 3.39
CA ILE A 153 -17.08 -1.33 4.70
C ILE A 153 -16.81 -2.83 4.52
N LYS A 154 -17.56 -3.51 3.66
CA LYS A 154 -17.37 -4.93 3.35
C LYS A 154 -15.96 -5.21 2.82
N SER A 155 -15.46 -4.39 1.91
CA SER A 155 -14.10 -4.51 1.36
C SER A 155 -13.02 -4.37 2.44
N LEU A 156 -13.14 -3.35 3.31
CA LEU A 156 -12.19 -3.13 4.40
C LEU A 156 -12.25 -4.23 5.47
N LYS A 157 -13.44 -4.75 5.78
CA LYS A 157 -13.59 -5.92 6.68
C LYS A 157 -12.93 -7.16 6.08
N ALA A 158 -13.18 -7.44 4.81
CA ALA A 158 -12.52 -8.54 4.13
C ALA A 158 -10.98 -8.39 4.16
N ALA A 159 -10.46 -7.17 3.97
CA ALA A 159 -9.03 -6.89 4.08
C ALA A 159 -8.49 -7.18 5.50
N ARG A 160 -9.18 -6.75 6.57
CA ARG A 160 -8.77 -7.04 7.96
C ARG A 160 -8.70 -8.54 8.23
N ARG A 161 -9.69 -9.29 7.76
CA ARG A 161 -9.76 -10.77 7.94
C ARG A 161 -8.57 -11.48 7.30
N LEU A 162 -7.97 -10.95 6.23
CA LEU A 162 -6.76 -11.55 5.64
C LEU A 162 -5.62 -11.71 6.64
N GLY A 163 -5.45 -10.75 7.56
CA GLY A 163 -4.46 -10.81 8.63
C GLY A 163 -4.81 -11.79 9.76
N GLU A 164 -6.07 -12.24 9.83
CA GLU A 164 -6.50 -13.32 10.73
C GLU A 164 -6.26 -14.71 10.09
N GLU A 165 -6.37 -14.77 8.75
CA GLU A 165 -6.19 -16.00 7.96
C GLU A 165 -4.71 -16.33 7.68
N ARG A 166 -3.83 -15.31 7.67
CA ARG A 166 -2.39 -15.44 7.37
C ARG A 166 -1.55 -14.65 8.35
N ASP A 167 -0.33 -15.14 8.60
CA ASP A 167 0.66 -14.48 9.46
C ASP A 167 1.33 -13.31 8.70
N VAL A 168 0.56 -12.27 8.45
CA VAL A 168 0.95 -11.05 7.74
C VAL A 168 0.26 -9.83 8.36
N ALA A 169 0.97 -8.71 8.45
CA ALA A 169 0.37 -7.48 8.93
C ALA A 169 -0.42 -6.79 7.80
N ILE A 170 -1.71 -6.57 8.02
CA ILE A 170 -2.57 -5.84 7.08
C ILE A 170 -2.75 -4.39 7.54
N ARG A 171 -2.55 -3.46 6.63
CA ARG A 171 -2.94 -2.05 6.76
C ARG A 171 -4.05 -1.76 5.77
N THR A 172 -5.12 -1.18 6.22
CA THR A 172 -6.28 -0.89 5.38
C THR A 172 -6.36 0.59 5.07
N THR A 173 -6.62 0.90 3.80
CA THR A 173 -6.77 2.28 3.32
C THR A 173 -8.14 2.45 2.68
N PHE A 174 -8.91 3.41 3.18
CA PHE A 174 -10.19 3.78 2.57
C PHE A 174 -9.95 4.64 1.34
N LEU A 175 -10.39 4.17 0.18
CA LEU A 175 -10.26 4.85 -1.12
C LEU A 175 -11.67 5.08 -1.74
N GLY A 176 -12.59 5.69 -1.01
CA GLY A 176 -13.91 6.00 -1.54
C GLY A 176 -13.87 6.98 -2.72
N ALA A 177 -12.93 7.91 -2.70
CA ALA A 177 -12.68 8.84 -3.81
C ALA A 177 -11.77 8.24 -4.90
N HIS A 178 -12.10 7.03 -5.40
CA HIS A 178 -11.35 6.33 -6.44
C HIS A 178 -11.91 6.62 -7.84
N ALA A 179 -13.20 6.55 -7.99
CA ALA A 179 -13.90 6.85 -9.24
C ALA A 179 -15.32 7.29 -8.96
N LEU A 180 -15.95 7.92 -9.93
CA LEU A 180 -17.37 8.26 -9.85
C LEU A 180 -18.21 7.04 -10.23
N PRO A 181 -19.09 6.54 -9.35
CA PRO A 181 -19.94 5.41 -9.68
C PRO A 181 -21.04 5.82 -10.68
N PRO A 182 -21.45 4.91 -11.58
CA PRO A 182 -22.38 5.24 -12.68
C PRO A 182 -23.69 5.86 -12.23
N GLU A 183 -24.22 5.44 -11.10
CA GLU A 183 -25.47 5.93 -10.53
C GLU A 183 -25.47 7.42 -10.12
N MET A 184 -24.28 8.03 -10.05
CA MET A 184 -24.15 9.46 -9.78
C MET A 184 -24.32 10.34 -11.03
N ASN A 185 -24.41 9.73 -12.23
CA ASN A 185 -24.72 10.43 -13.50
C ASN A 185 -23.83 11.67 -13.74
N GLY A 186 -22.56 11.63 -13.36
CA GLY A 186 -21.63 12.74 -13.54
C GLY A 186 -21.54 13.72 -12.37
N ASP A 187 -22.39 13.61 -11.36
CA ASP A 187 -22.41 14.53 -10.20
C ASP A 187 -21.33 14.17 -9.18
N LYS A 188 -20.12 14.65 -9.44
CA LYS A 188 -18.94 14.47 -8.56
C LYS A 188 -19.15 15.14 -7.21
N ALA A 189 -19.78 16.33 -7.18
CA ALA A 189 -19.96 17.08 -5.94
C ALA A 189 -20.85 16.31 -4.96
N ALA A 190 -22.00 15.82 -5.41
CA ALA A 190 -22.88 14.99 -4.59
C ALA A 190 -22.22 13.67 -4.17
N TYR A 191 -21.35 13.09 -5.00
CA TYR A 191 -20.61 11.89 -4.62
C TYR A 191 -19.57 12.16 -3.53
N ILE A 192 -18.77 13.22 -3.65
CA ILE A 192 -17.83 13.63 -2.61
C ILE A 192 -18.56 13.93 -1.30
N ASP A 193 -19.76 14.56 -1.34
CA ASP A 193 -20.61 14.75 -0.17
C ASP A 193 -20.99 13.41 0.50
N ARG A 194 -21.28 12.37 -0.26
CA ARG A 194 -21.49 11.01 0.29
C ARG A 194 -20.22 10.42 0.90
N VAL A 195 -19.09 10.58 0.23
CA VAL A 195 -17.79 10.09 0.76
C VAL A 195 -17.50 10.71 2.14
N ILE A 196 -17.65 12.02 2.29
CA ILE A 196 -17.28 12.75 3.50
C ILE A 196 -18.34 12.70 4.61
N ASN A 197 -19.64 12.61 4.28
CA ASN A 197 -20.72 12.72 5.26
C ASN A 197 -21.39 11.38 5.62
N ASP A 198 -21.19 10.32 4.81
CA ASP A 198 -21.80 9.01 5.02
C ASP A 198 -20.74 7.89 5.14
N MET A 199 -19.85 7.75 4.14
CA MET A 199 -18.92 6.62 4.09
C MET A 199 -17.81 6.77 5.15
N LEU A 200 -17.08 7.87 5.12
CA LEU A 200 -15.91 8.09 5.97
C LEU A 200 -16.25 8.06 7.47
N PRO A 201 -17.32 8.75 7.95
CA PRO A 201 -17.73 8.65 9.35
C PRO A 201 -18.05 7.22 9.79
N ALA A 202 -18.78 6.46 8.96
CA ALA A 202 -19.15 5.07 9.28
C ALA A 202 -17.92 4.13 9.31
N ILE A 203 -16.89 4.39 8.50
CA ILE A 203 -15.63 3.65 8.48
C ILE A 203 -14.76 4.03 9.67
N ALA A 204 -14.69 5.33 10.01
CA ALA A 204 -13.94 5.84 11.16
C ALA A 204 -14.51 5.30 12.48
N GLU A 205 -15.83 5.32 12.66
CA GLU A 205 -16.50 4.79 13.85
C GLU A 205 -16.19 3.30 14.09
N GLN A 206 -16.03 2.52 13.03
CA GLN A 206 -15.70 1.10 13.11
C GLN A 206 -14.18 0.83 13.17
N GLY A 207 -13.33 1.85 13.08
CA GLY A 207 -11.86 1.70 13.08
C GLY A 207 -11.33 0.88 11.91
N LEU A 208 -12.00 0.94 10.75
CA LEU A 208 -11.70 0.10 9.60
C LEU A 208 -10.60 0.63 8.69
N ALA A 209 -10.20 1.90 8.80
CA ALA A 209 -9.17 2.49 7.97
C ALA A 209 -7.97 2.98 8.80
N ASP A 210 -6.76 2.59 8.39
CA ASP A 210 -5.49 3.12 8.90
C ASP A 210 -5.08 4.39 8.15
N ALA A 211 -5.62 4.61 6.94
CA ALA A 211 -5.41 5.80 6.12
C ALA A 211 -6.62 6.04 5.21
N VAL A 212 -6.73 7.26 4.71
CA VAL A 212 -7.67 7.66 3.64
C VAL A 212 -6.87 8.02 2.41
N ASP A 213 -7.36 7.63 1.23
CA ASP A 213 -6.72 7.87 -0.05
C ASP A 213 -7.73 8.46 -1.04
N GLY A 214 -7.22 9.06 -2.11
CA GLY A 214 -8.01 9.56 -3.22
C GLY A 214 -7.27 9.41 -4.54
N PHE A 215 -7.99 9.47 -5.64
CA PHE A 215 -7.39 9.47 -6.97
C PHE A 215 -7.52 10.87 -7.59
N CYS A 216 -6.42 11.61 -7.53
CA CYS A 216 -6.31 12.98 -8.05
C CYS A 216 -5.92 12.97 -9.51
N GLU A 217 -6.92 12.89 -10.39
CA GLU A 217 -6.76 12.87 -11.86
C GLU A 217 -7.96 13.45 -12.59
N GLY A 218 -7.76 13.93 -13.81
CA GLY A 218 -8.82 14.49 -14.64
C GLY A 218 -9.97 13.51 -14.91
N ILE A 219 -9.68 12.22 -14.99
CA ILE A 219 -10.67 11.15 -15.15
C ILE A 219 -11.37 10.74 -13.84
N ALA A 220 -10.88 11.19 -12.70
CA ALA A 220 -11.43 10.90 -11.37
C ALA A 220 -11.80 12.21 -10.66
N PHE A 221 -11.03 12.63 -9.67
CA PHE A 221 -11.31 13.80 -8.85
C PHE A 221 -10.24 14.88 -8.98
N LEU A 222 -10.66 16.13 -8.90
CA LEU A 222 -9.78 17.30 -8.97
C LEU A 222 -9.17 17.61 -7.59
N PRO A 223 -8.09 18.40 -7.51
CA PRO A 223 -7.42 18.75 -6.26
C PRO A 223 -8.35 19.31 -5.19
N ASP A 224 -9.30 20.19 -5.55
CA ASP A 224 -10.24 20.78 -4.59
C ASP A 224 -11.24 19.75 -4.04
N GLU A 225 -11.63 18.76 -4.85
CA GLU A 225 -12.51 17.67 -4.42
C GLU A 225 -11.76 16.74 -3.44
N ILE A 226 -10.51 16.42 -3.73
CA ILE A 226 -9.64 15.63 -2.85
C ILE A 226 -9.35 16.38 -1.54
N ALA A 227 -9.10 17.68 -1.60
CA ALA A 227 -8.86 18.50 -0.40
C ALA A 227 -10.03 18.37 0.59
N ARG A 228 -11.28 18.38 0.11
CA ARG A 228 -12.47 18.18 0.96
C ARG A 228 -12.48 16.81 1.65
N VAL A 229 -12.07 15.76 0.94
CA VAL A 229 -11.94 14.40 1.51
C VAL A 229 -10.85 14.37 2.59
N PHE A 230 -9.73 15.05 2.35
CA PHE A 230 -8.62 15.10 3.31
C PHE A 230 -8.95 15.95 4.54
N ASP A 231 -9.70 17.04 4.38
CA ASP A 231 -10.22 17.81 5.52
C ASP A 231 -11.14 16.95 6.41
N ALA A 232 -12.00 16.14 5.79
CA ALA A 232 -12.84 15.19 6.51
C ALA A 232 -12.02 14.08 7.20
N ALA A 233 -11.01 13.52 6.53
CA ALA A 233 -10.12 12.53 7.13
C ALA A 233 -9.39 13.09 8.36
N LYS A 234 -8.89 14.33 8.26
CA LYS A 234 -8.24 15.05 9.36
C LYS A 234 -9.17 15.27 10.55
N ALA A 235 -10.46 15.55 10.31
CA ALA A 235 -11.45 15.68 11.37
C ALA A 235 -11.70 14.38 12.17
N HIS A 236 -11.32 13.24 11.59
CA HIS A 236 -11.36 11.91 12.22
C HIS A 236 -9.97 11.42 12.67
N ASP A 237 -8.94 12.26 12.65
CA ASP A 237 -7.56 11.90 12.98
C ASP A 237 -6.99 10.74 12.15
N ILE A 238 -7.48 10.56 10.90
CA ILE A 238 -7.01 9.52 10.00
C ILE A 238 -5.99 10.13 9.02
N PRO A 239 -4.75 9.59 8.94
CA PRO A 239 -3.75 10.08 8.01
C PRO A 239 -4.16 9.83 6.55
N VAL A 240 -3.58 10.61 5.64
CA VAL A 240 -3.94 10.56 4.22
C VAL A 240 -2.80 10.04 3.34
N LYS A 241 -3.16 9.53 2.17
CA LYS A 241 -2.31 9.15 1.04
C LYS A 241 -2.95 9.68 -0.24
N LEU A 242 -2.25 9.64 -1.37
CA LEU A 242 -2.82 10.09 -2.63
C LEU A 242 -2.28 9.32 -3.83
N HIS A 243 -3.16 8.81 -4.69
CA HIS A 243 -2.81 8.52 -6.08
C HIS A 243 -2.70 9.85 -6.80
N ALA A 244 -1.50 10.21 -7.25
CA ALA A 244 -1.20 11.55 -7.73
C ALA A 244 -0.37 11.53 -9.01
N ASP A 245 -0.69 12.46 -9.90
CA ASP A 245 0.11 12.78 -11.08
C ASP A 245 0.47 11.52 -11.91
N GLN A 246 -0.47 10.58 -12.03
CA GLN A 246 -0.30 9.32 -12.75
C GLN A 246 -0.42 9.50 -14.27
N LEU A 247 -1.41 10.26 -14.73
CA LEU A 247 -1.74 10.44 -16.14
C LEU A 247 -1.58 11.89 -16.58
N SER A 248 -1.53 12.82 -15.65
CA SER A 248 -1.38 14.26 -15.87
C SER A 248 -0.80 14.94 -14.63
N ASN A 249 -0.19 16.12 -14.81
CA ASN A 249 0.24 16.92 -13.66
C ASN A 249 -0.91 17.83 -13.20
N LEU A 250 -1.63 17.41 -12.18
CA LEU A 250 -2.63 18.23 -11.48
C LEU A 250 -2.09 18.81 -10.15
N HIS A 251 -0.78 18.75 -9.93
CA HIS A 251 -0.12 19.13 -8.68
C HIS A 251 -0.59 18.30 -7.47
N GLY A 252 -0.99 17.05 -7.71
CA GLY A 252 -1.43 16.12 -6.68
C GLY A 252 -0.35 15.83 -5.66
N ALA A 253 0.92 15.71 -6.09
CA ALA A 253 2.05 15.53 -5.19
C ALA A 253 2.23 16.71 -4.21
N ALA A 254 2.06 17.94 -4.69
CA ALA A 254 2.12 19.14 -3.84
C ALA A 254 0.91 19.21 -2.88
N LEU A 255 -0.28 18.83 -3.34
CA LEU A 255 -1.47 18.71 -2.50
C LEU A 255 -1.23 17.71 -1.36
N ALA A 256 -0.79 16.49 -1.67
CA ALA A 256 -0.47 15.46 -0.68
C ALA A 256 0.52 15.98 0.37
N ALA A 257 1.59 16.65 -0.08
CA ALA A 257 2.58 17.26 0.79
C ALA A 257 1.99 18.33 1.73
N SER A 258 1.06 19.16 1.24
CA SER A 258 0.41 20.22 2.05
C SER A 258 -0.44 19.67 3.18
N TYR A 259 -0.95 18.44 3.06
CA TYR A 259 -1.68 17.72 4.10
C TYR A 259 -0.78 16.84 4.97
N GLY A 260 0.53 16.82 4.75
CA GLY A 260 1.46 15.93 5.45
C GLY A 260 1.15 14.45 5.19
N ALA A 261 0.74 14.13 3.98
CA ALA A 261 0.37 12.78 3.59
C ALA A 261 1.50 11.77 3.85
N LEU A 262 1.14 10.55 4.23
CA LEU A 262 2.09 9.44 4.41
C LEU A 262 2.85 9.17 3.12
N SER A 263 2.15 9.17 1.99
CA SER A 263 2.74 9.01 0.66
C SER A 263 1.93 9.71 -0.42
N ALA A 264 2.58 9.94 -1.56
CA ALA A 264 1.94 10.16 -2.84
C ALA A 264 2.46 9.08 -3.80
N ASP A 265 1.53 8.45 -4.48
CA ASP A 265 1.75 7.21 -5.20
C ASP A 265 1.58 7.45 -6.71
N HIS A 266 2.29 6.70 -7.58
CA HIS A 266 2.45 6.85 -9.03
C HIS A 266 3.50 7.88 -9.43
N LEU A 267 3.16 9.16 -9.58
CA LEU A 267 4.08 10.29 -9.74
C LEU A 267 4.77 10.39 -11.12
N GLU A 268 4.22 9.75 -12.16
CA GLU A 268 4.79 9.75 -13.51
C GLU A 268 4.92 11.16 -14.08
N TYR A 269 3.96 12.05 -13.77
CA TYR A 269 3.89 13.41 -14.27
C TYR A 269 4.26 14.48 -13.23
N THR A 270 4.69 14.08 -12.04
CA THR A 270 5.09 15.04 -10.99
C THR A 270 6.24 15.92 -11.45
N ASP A 271 6.10 17.23 -11.25
CA ASP A 271 7.14 18.21 -11.57
C ASP A 271 8.15 18.42 -10.41
N ALA A 272 9.10 19.33 -10.62
CA ALA A 272 10.14 19.61 -9.65
C ALA A 272 9.57 20.26 -8.37
N ASP A 273 8.51 21.04 -8.49
CA ASP A 273 7.89 21.75 -7.36
C ASP A 273 7.12 20.77 -6.49
N GLY A 274 6.38 19.83 -7.09
CA GLY A 274 5.73 18.72 -6.39
C GLY A 274 6.73 17.84 -5.64
N ALA A 275 7.83 17.46 -6.29
CA ALA A 275 8.89 16.68 -5.67
C ALA A 275 9.56 17.43 -4.50
N ALA A 276 9.80 18.74 -4.63
CA ALA A 276 10.36 19.58 -3.57
C ALA A 276 9.40 19.72 -2.37
N ALA A 277 8.10 19.89 -2.65
CA ALA A 277 7.07 19.94 -1.63
C ALA A 277 7.01 18.64 -0.80
N MET A 278 6.99 17.48 -1.47
CA MET A 278 7.03 16.17 -0.81
C MET A 278 8.28 16.01 0.07
N ALA A 279 9.46 16.37 -0.46
CA ALA A 279 10.71 16.27 0.27
C ALA A 279 10.69 17.15 1.54
N SER A 280 10.12 18.36 1.45
CA SER A 280 10.00 19.30 2.59
C SER A 280 9.02 18.81 3.65
N ALA A 281 7.91 18.19 3.24
CA ALA A 281 6.88 17.65 4.13
C ALA A 281 7.25 16.29 4.72
N GLY A 282 8.23 15.58 4.16
CA GLY A 282 8.54 14.19 4.51
C GLY A 282 7.57 13.18 3.95
N THR A 283 6.76 13.56 2.95
CA THR A 283 5.85 12.67 2.25
C THR A 283 6.65 11.68 1.39
N VAL A 284 6.33 10.39 1.51
CA VAL A 284 7.05 9.33 0.79
C VAL A 284 6.57 9.25 -0.67
N ALA A 285 7.52 9.16 -1.60
CA ALA A 285 7.21 8.86 -2.99
C ALA A 285 7.11 7.34 -3.20
N VAL A 286 5.96 6.86 -3.64
CA VAL A 286 5.72 5.45 -3.96
C VAL A 286 5.62 5.30 -5.47
N LEU A 287 6.61 4.66 -6.08
CA LEU A 287 6.63 4.39 -7.51
C LEU A 287 6.05 3.00 -7.80
N LEU A 288 5.27 2.89 -8.87
CA LEU A 288 4.54 1.69 -9.24
C LEU A 288 4.96 1.18 -10.64
N PRO A 289 6.18 0.65 -10.79
CA PRO A 289 6.69 0.24 -12.10
C PRO A 289 5.84 -0.85 -12.76
N GLY A 290 5.17 -1.70 -11.98
CA GLY A 290 4.25 -2.69 -12.50
C GLY A 290 3.01 -2.07 -13.14
N ALA A 291 2.41 -1.06 -12.50
CA ALA A 291 1.29 -0.31 -13.05
C ALA A 291 1.71 0.46 -14.31
N TYR A 292 2.83 1.18 -14.24
CA TYR A 292 3.43 1.88 -15.37
C TYR A 292 3.58 0.98 -16.61
N TYR A 293 4.18 -0.21 -16.43
CA TYR A 293 4.36 -1.17 -17.50
C TYR A 293 3.02 -1.70 -18.04
N PHE A 294 2.08 -2.02 -17.14
CA PHE A 294 0.78 -2.58 -17.51
C PHE A 294 -0.07 -1.63 -18.35
N ILE A 295 -0.08 -0.33 -18.02
CA ILE A 295 -0.81 0.69 -18.80
C ILE A 295 -0.06 1.14 -20.04
N ARG A 296 1.18 0.66 -20.25
CA ARG A 296 2.09 1.06 -21.33
C ARG A 296 2.38 2.56 -21.31
N GLU A 297 2.57 3.11 -20.11
CA GLU A 297 2.95 4.51 -19.98
C GLU A 297 4.30 4.77 -20.64
N THR A 298 4.44 5.93 -21.24
CA THR A 298 5.66 6.35 -21.94
C THR A 298 6.38 7.52 -21.27
N GLN A 299 5.69 8.22 -20.38
CA GLN A 299 6.26 9.29 -19.59
C GLN A 299 7.16 8.71 -18.49
N ASN A 300 8.46 8.86 -18.64
CA ASN A 300 9.41 8.41 -17.62
C ASN A 300 9.33 9.29 -16.37
N HIS A 301 9.32 8.66 -15.20
CA HIS A 301 9.56 9.38 -13.95
C HIS A 301 10.83 10.24 -14.10
N ARG A 302 10.78 11.48 -13.63
CA ARG A 302 11.96 12.35 -13.63
C ARG A 302 13.00 11.82 -12.64
N SER A 303 13.82 10.86 -13.07
CA SER A 303 14.83 10.17 -12.29
C SER A 303 16.07 10.97 -11.96
N LYS A 304 16.13 12.26 -12.35
CA LYS A 304 17.21 13.15 -11.96
C LYS A 304 16.69 14.18 -10.95
N PRO A 305 16.95 14.00 -9.66
CA PRO A 305 16.86 15.10 -8.73
C PRO A 305 17.93 16.10 -9.13
N SER A 306 17.52 17.23 -9.66
CA SER A 306 18.40 18.36 -9.95
C SER A 306 18.84 19.12 -8.69
N ALA A 307 18.71 18.52 -7.52
CA ALA A 307 19.15 19.10 -6.26
C ALA A 307 19.68 18.04 -5.28
N PRO A 308 20.70 18.38 -4.47
CA PRO A 308 21.28 17.50 -3.46
C PRO A 308 20.35 17.09 -2.31
N GLN A 309 19.13 17.61 -2.29
CA GLN A 309 18.16 17.45 -1.19
C GLN A 309 17.22 16.25 -1.32
N ALA A 310 17.13 15.60 -2.48
CA ALA A 310 16.24 14.44 -2.71
C ALA A 310 16.86 13.10 -2.24
N ARG A 311 17.54 13.08 -1.09
CA ARG A 311 18.18 11.86 -0.55
C ARG A 311 17.43 11.22 0.62
N ARG A 312 16.11 11.30 0.67
CA ARG A 312 15.39 10.59 1.74
C ARG A 312 14.23 9.79 1.19
N TRP A 313 14.54 8.61 0.68
CA TRP A 313 13.57 7.53 0.66
C TRP A 313 13.39 7.09 2.12
N ARG A 314 12.32 7.52 2.76
CA ARG A 314 11.97 7.03 4.09
C ARG A 314 10.91 5.97 3.93
N LEU A 315 11.27 4.74 4.23
CA LEU A 315 10.28 3.82 4.78
C LEU A 315 9.91 4.36 6.16
N PRO A 316 8.62 4.54 6.49
CA PRO A 316 8.25 4.97 7.82
C PRO A 316 8.80 3.98 8.85
N PRO A 317 9.21 4.42 10.06
CA PRO A 317 9.60 3.52 11.11
C PRO A 317 8.39 2.63 11.44
N THR A 318 8.39 1.43 10.94
CA THR A 318 7.42 0.41 11.31
C THR A 318 7.70 0.03 12.75
N THR A 319 6.86 0.52 13.65
CA THR A 319 6.68 -0.15 14.93
C THR A 319 6.12 -1.52 14.59
N ILE A 320 6.97 -2.54 14.62
CA ILE A 320 6.56 -3.94 14.47
C ILE A 320 5.72 -4.24 15.70
N GLN A 321 4.41 -4.03 15.61
CA GLN A 321 3.49 -4.64 16.53
C GLN A 321 3.27 -6.05 16.04
N ALA A 322 3.70 -7.02 16.83
CA ALA A 322 3.33 -8.42 16.62
C ALA A 322 1.79 -8.51 16.52
N PRO A 323 1.25 -9.35 15.62
CA PRO A 323 -0.18 -9.52 15.51
C PRO A 323 -0.75 -9.89 16.91
N ARG A 324 -1.74 -9.14 17.35
CA ARG A 324 -2.53 -9.52 18.53
C ARG A 324 -3.37 -10.71 18.12
N ARG A 325 -3.15 -11.84 18.82
CA ARG A 325 -4.07 -12.97 18.80
C ARG A 325 -5.33 -12.63 19.58
#